data_c3be13d50d5c13edcd7915706814642e
#
_entry.id   c3be13d50d5c13edcd7915706814642e
#
_cell.length_a   1.000
_cell.length_b   1.000
_cell.length_c   1.000
_cell.angle_alpha   90.00
_cell.angle_beta   90.00
_cell.angle_gamma   90.00
#
_symmetry.space_group_name_H-M   'P 1'
#
loop_
_entity.id
_entity.type
_entity.pdbx_description
1 polymer ?
#
loop_
_entity_poly.entity_id
_entity_poly.type
_entity_poly.pdbx_seq_one_letter_code
_entity_poly.pdbx_strand_id
1 'polypeptide(L)'
;MLGRRNEIQLTRISGTVYLGINIVTSVEVAIKFEAKKTPTEVSTLEREYHIYRALVGTKAIPQIHWYGPTRQHNALVMDRLGQSLEDLFNQCGRKFSLKTVLMLADQMVWRFVLFSKSASVKSLFDCTAADRPT
;
A
#
# COMPACT_ATOMS: atom_id res chain seq x y z
N MET A 1 -13.19 15.20 -30.56
CA MET A 1 -13.76 14.29 -29.54
C MET A 1 -13.02 14.54 -28.24
N LEU A 2 -13.65 15.25 -27.33
CA LEU A 2 -13.07 15.61 -26.02
C LEU A 2 -13.13 14.40 -25.09
N GLY A 3 -11.98 13.89 -24.71
CA GLY A 3 -11.88 12.78 -23.76
C GLY A 3 -12.60 13.10 -22.44
N ARG A 4 -13.51 12.23 -22.05
CA ARG A 4 -14.24 12.31 -20.78
C ARG A 4 -13.20 12.36 -19.64
N ARG A 5 -13.22 13.44 -18.88
CA ARG A 5 -12.50 13.48 -17.60
C ARG A 5 -13.09 12.40 -16.71
N ASN A 6 -12.26 11.46 -16.32
CA ASN A 6 -12.61 10.46 -15.34
C ASN A 6 -12.79 11.18 -13.99
N GLU A 7 -14.02 11.54 -13.65
CA GLU A 7 -14.34 12.02 -12.31
C GLU A 7 -14.31 10.83 -11.36
N ILE A 8 -13.23 10.78 -10.58
CA ILE A 8 -13.12 9.83 -9.47
C ILE A 8 -13.73 10.53 -8.27
N GLN A 9 -14.81 10.01 -7.73
CA GLN A 9 -15.31 10.43 -6.42
C GLN A 9 -14.32 9.96 -5.35
N LEU A 10 -13.66 10.93 -4.69
CA LEU A 10 -12.67 10.64 -3.65
C LEU A 10 -13.28 10.92 -2.28
N THR A 11 -13.33 9.90 -1.44
CA THR A 11 -13.66 10.04 -0.02
C THR A 11 -12.41 9.73 0.81
N ARG A 12 -12.00 10.66 1.67
CA ARG A 12 -10.82 10.47 2.53
C ARG A 12 -11.09 9.36 3.56
N ILE A 13 -10.22 8.36 3.60
CA ILE A 13 -10.29 7.26 4.56
C ILE A 13 -9.34 7.53 5.73
N SER A 14 -8.08 7.85 5.46
CA SER A 14 -7.05 8.08 6.49
C SER A 14 -5.87 8.85 5.89
N GLY A 15 -5.36 9.86 6.60
CA GLY A 15 -4.18 10.60 6.19
C GLY A 15 -4.22 11.05 4.73
N THR A 16 -3.37 10.47 3.90
CA THR A 16 -3.27 10.70 2.45
C THR A 16 -3.96 9.61 1.61
N VAL A 17 -4.77 8.73 2.23
CA VAL A 17 -5.47 7.63 1.56
C VAL A 17 -6.93 7.98 1.36
N TYR A 18 -7.41 7.75 0.14
CA TYR A 18 -8.76 8.05 -0.31
C TYR A 18 -9.42 6.82 -0.90
N LEU A 19 -10.73 6.71 -0.71
CA LEU A 19 -11.57 5.77 -1.43
C LEU A 19 -11.84 6.31 -2.83
N GLY A 20 -11.59 5.52 -3.84
CA GLY A 20 -11.96 5.77 -5.23
C GLY A 20 -12.84 4.65 -5.78
N ILE A 21 -13.53 4.93 -6.87
CA ILE A 21 -14.29 3.93 -7.61
C ILE A 21 -13.75 3.90 -9.04
N ASN A 22 -13.37 2.73 -9.50
CA ASN A 22 -13.02 2.52 -10.90
C ASN A 22 -14.29 2.66 -11.74
N ILE A 23 -14.34 3.69 -12.57
CA ILE A 23 -15.55 4.02 -13.36
C ILE A 23 -15.90 2.99 -14.45
N VAL A 24 -14.95 2.14 -14.83
CA VAL A 24 -15.16 1.11 -15.85
C VAL A 24 -15.70 -0.17 -15.21
N THR A 25 -15.11 -0.57 -14.08
CA THR A 25 -15.45 -1.85 -13.42
C THR A 25 -16.37 -1.69 -12.22
N SER A 26 -16.62 -0.45 -11.77
CA SER A 26 -17.35 -0.13 -10.54
C SER A 26 -16.74 -0.72 -9.27
N VAL A 27 -15.48 -1.14 -9.32
CA VAL A 27 -14.76 -1.70 -8.18
C VAL A 27 -14.18 -0.58 -7.34
N GLU A 28 -14.33 -0.68 -6.03
CA GLU A 28 -13.73 0.23 -5.07
C GLU A 28 -12.23 -0.01 -4.95
N VAL A 29 -11.46 1.07 -4.92
CA VAL A 29 -10.00 1.07 -4.81
C VAL A 29 -9.55 2.04 -3.73
N ALA A 30 -8.40 1.80 -3.15
CA ALA A 30 -7.71 2.76 -2.31
C ALA A 30 -6.70 3.55 -3.14
N ILE A 31 -6.67 4.86 -2.97
CA ILE A 31 -5.75 5.77 -3.66
C ILE A 31 -4.94 6.51 -2.63
N LYS A 32 -3.64 6.29 -2.62
CA LYS A 32 -2.69 6.98 -1.76
C LYS A 32 -2.00 8.08 -2.55
N PHE A 33 -1.96 9.29 -2.00
CA PHE A 33 -1.30 10.45 -2.61
C PHE A 33 -0.07 10.86 -1.81
N GLU A 34 0.98 11.26 -2.52
CA GLU A 34 2.17 11.91 -1.98
C GLU A 34 2.42 13.18 -2.77
N ALA A 35 2.62 14.32 -2.09
CA ALA A 35 3.01 15.55 -2.77
C ALA A 35 4.30 15.34 -3.56
N LYS A 36 4.40 15.92 -4.75
CA LYS A 36 5.65 15.88 -5.54
C LYS A 36 6.77 16.51 -4.73
N LYS A 37 7.84 15.75 -4.61
CA LYS A 37 9.07 16.18 -3.95
C LYS A 37 10.01 16.84 -4.94
N THR A 38 11.01 17.53 -4.43
CA THR A 38 12.11 18.07 -5.25
C THR A 38 12.90 16.93 -5.90
N PRO A 39 13.63 17.19 -7.01
CA PRO A 39 14.39 16.14 -7.70
C PRO A 39 15.43 15.40 -6.85
N THR A 40 15.83 16.01 -5.73
CA THR A 40 16.81 15.44 -4.79
C THR A 40 16.16 14.57 -3.70
N GLU A 41 14.84 14.62 -3.54
CA GLU A 41 14.15 13.87 -2.51
C GLU A 41 13.56 12.58 -3.07
N VAL A 42 13.88 11.46 -2.43
CA VAL A 42 13.34 10.15 -2.82
C VAL A 42 11.86 10.07 -2.43
N SER A 43 11.03 9.72 -3.41
CA SER A 43 9.60 9.47 -3.18
C SER A 43 9.40 8.21 -2.32
N THR A 44 8.74 8.36 -1.18
CA THR A 44 8.38 7.24 -0.32
C THR A 44 7.35 6.35 -1.00
N LEU A 45 6.42 6.96 -1.75
CA LEU A 45 5.37 6.25 -2.47
C LEU A 45 5.93 5.42 -3.64
N GLU A 46 6.97 5.91 -4.30
CA GLU A 46 7.68 5.18 -5.36
C GLU A 46 8.39 3.93 -4.80
N ARG A 47 9.08 4.08 -3.67
CA ARG A 47 9.70 2.94 -2.98
C ARG A 47 8.66 1.91 -2.57
N GLU A 48 7.54 2.36 -2.00
CA GLU A 48 6.42 1.49 -1.62
C GLU A 48 5.88 0.73 -2.84
N TYR A 49 5.69 1.41 -3.98
CA TYR A 49 5.29 0.78 -5.23
C TYR A 49 6.25 -0.32 -5.70
N HIS A 50 7.56 -0.06 -5.66
CA HIS A 50 8.56 -1.06 -6.05
C HIS A 50 8.54 -2.29 -5.13
N ILE A 51 8.36 -2.08 -3.82
CA ILE A 51 8.22 -3.18 -2.85
C ILE A 51 6.97 -4.02 -3.18
N TYR A 52 5.82 -3.39 -3.40
CA TYR A 52 4.61 -4.11 -3.78
C TYR A 52 4.80 -4.90 -5.07
N ARG A 53 5.43 -4.32 -6.08
CA ARG A 53 5.72 -5.03 -7.34
C ARG A 53 6.64 -6.22 -7.15
N ALA A 54 7.64 -6.12 -6.29
CA ALA A 54 8.53 -7.23 -5.98
C ALA A 54 7.83 -8.41 -5.29
N LEU A 55 6.67 -8.16 -4.69
CA LEU A 55 5.87 -9.12 -3.93
C LEU A 55 4.61 -9.59 -4.68
N VAL A 56 4.46 -9.21 -5.94
CA VAL A 56 3.33 -9.63 -6.79
C VAL A 56 3.22 -11.15 -6.83
N GLY A 57 1.97 -11.66 -6.75
CA GLY A 57 1.66 -13.10 -6.75
C GLY A 57 1.48 -13.69 -5.36
N THR A 58 1.73 -12.93 -4.30
CA THR A 58 1.39 -13.34 -2.94
C THR A 58 -0.01 -12.82 -2.58
N LYS A 59 -0.91 -13.70 -2.14
CA LYS A 59 -2.26 -13.31 -1.65
C LYS A 59 -2.22 -12.43 -0.37
N ALA A 60 -1.02 -12.19 0.15
CA ALA A 60 -0.81 -11.47 1.41
C ALA A 60 -0.73 -9.95 1.25
N ILE A 61 -0.75 -9.44 0.01
CA ILE A 61 -0.47 -8.04 -0.32
C ILE A 61 -1.55 -7.53 -1.25
N PRO A 62 -2.01 -6.26 -1.09
CA PRO A 62 -2.97 -5.67 -2.00
C PRO A 62 -2.42 -5.62 -3.42
N GLN A 63 -3.27 -5.88 -4.39
CA GLN A 63 -2.89 -5.75 -5.80
C GLN A 63 -2.74 -4.27 -6.13
N ILE A 64 -1.65 -3.94 -6.82
CA ILE A 64 -1.44 -2.59 -7.33
C ILE A 64 -2.03 -2.51 -8.73
N HIS A 65 -2.93 -1.56 -8.93
CA HIS A 65 -3.60 -1.32 -10.19
C HIS A 65 -2.89 -0.27 -11.03
N TRP A 66 -2.35 0.77 -10.37
CA TRP A 66 -1.67 1.85 -11.07
C TRP A 66 -0.76 2.65 -10.13
N TYR A 67 0.33 3.19 -10.68
CA TYR A 67 1.19 4.17 -10.04
C TYR A 67 1.62 5.21 -11.06
N GLY A 68 1.61 6.48 -10.69
CA GLY A 68 2.12 7.53 -11.56
C GLY A 68 1.88 8.94 -11.05
N PRO A 69 2.41 9.94 -11.79
CA PRO A 69 2.26 11.34 -11.46
C PRO A 69 0.87 11.87 -11.84
N THR A 70 0.32 12.69 -10.96
CA THR A 70 -0.80 13.60 -11.24
C THR A 70 -0.27 15.02 -11.37
N ARG A 71 -1.14 16.05 -11.43
CA ARG A 71 -0.69 17.45 -11.53
C ARG A 71 0.22 17.86 -10.37
N GLN A 72 -0.17 17.59 -9.14
CA GLN A 72 0.51 18.06 -7.92
C GLN A 72 1.07 16.93 -7.04
N HIS A 73 0.68 15.69 -7.29
CA HIS A 73 1.01 14.54 -6.45
C HIS A 73 1.50 13.36 -7.29
N ASN A 74 2.15 12.41 -6.66
CA ASN A 74 2.23 11.04 -7.11
C ASN A 74 1.05 10.28 -6.50
N ALA A 75 0.48 9.35 -7.25
CA ALA A 75 -0.65 8.54 -6.79
C ALA A 75 -0.39 7.06 -7.00
N LEU A 76 -0.76 6.26 -6.00
CA LEU A 76 -0.72 4.81 -6.02
C LEU A 76 -2.14 4.29 -5.83
N VAL A 77 -2.62 3.50 -6.79
CA VAL A 77 -3.95 2.89 -6.77
C VAL A 77 -3.81 1.41 -6.48
N MET A 78 -4.49 0.94 -5.45
CA MET A 78 -4.41 -0.44 -4.98
C MET A 78 -5.78 -0.96 -4.55
N ASP A 79 -5.87 -2.26 -4.27
CA ASP A 79 -7.06 -2.86 -3.69
C ASP A 79 -7.48 -2.11 -2.42
N ARG A 80 -8.80 -1.92 -2.26
CA ARG A 80 -9.35 -1.46 -1.00
C ARG A 80 -9.17 -2.55 0.04
N LEU A 81 -8.47 -2.23 1.13
CA LEU A 81 -8.36 -3.09 2.29
C LEU A 81 -9.55 -2.87 3.23
N GLY A 82 -9.83 -3.87 4.07
CA GLY A 82 -10.81 -3.78 5.15
C GLY A 82 -10.33 -2.90 6.30
N GLN A 83 -10.97 -3.08 7.45
CA GLN A 83 -10.60 -2.39 8.69
C GLN A 83 -9.18 -2.73 9.11
N SER A 84 -8.49 -1.75 9.70
CA SER A 84 -7.17 -1.99 10.29
C SER A 84 -7.26 -2.90 11.52
N LEU A 85 -6.15 -3.52 11.89
CA LEU A 85 -6.08 -4.29 13.13
C LEU A 85 -6.36 -3.44 14.37
N GLU A 86 -6.01 -2.15 14.34
CA GLU A 86 -6.31 -1.21 15.43
C GLU A 86 -7.81 -0.94 15.54
N ASP A 87 -8.52 -0.77 14.41
CA ASP A 87 -9.97 -0.60 14.41
C ASP A 87 -10.66 -1.84 14.98
N LEU A 88 -10.24 -3.03 14.55
CA LEU A 88 -10.76 -4.30 15.07
C LEU A 88 -10.42 -4.49 16.55
N PHE A 89 -9.22 -4.11 16.97
CA PHE A 89 -8.82 -4.17 18.37
C PHE A 89 -9.70 -3.27 19.25
N ASN A 90 -9.97 -2.04 18.80
CA ASN A 90 -10.85 -1.12 19.50
C ASN A 90 -12.29 -1.63 19.56
N GLN A 91 -12.83 -2.19 18.46
CA GLN A 91 -14.16 -2.82 18.42
C GLN A 91 -14.28 -4.02 19.38
N CYS A 92 -13.19 -4.75 19.59
CA CYS A 92 -13.13 -5.86 20.54
C CYS A 92 -12.87 -5.42 22.00
N GLY A 93 -13.03 -4.13 22.31
CA GLY A 93 -12.79 -3.61 23.66
C GLY A 93 -11.31 -3.64 24.07
N ARG A 94 -10.39 -3.47 23.09
CA ARG A 94 -8.94 -3.50 23.24
C ARG A 94 -8.40 -4.82 23.81
N LYS A 95 -9.07 -5.92 23.51
CA LYS A 95 -8.64 -7.26 23.91
C LYS A 95 -9.03 -8.28 22.86
N PHE A 96 -8.06 -8.98 22.30
CA PHE A 96 -8.31 -10.14 21.45
C PHE A 96 -8.34 -11.43 22.28
N SER A 97 -9.17 -12.39 21.85
CA SER A 97 -9.10 -13.75 22.38
C SER A 97 -7.76 -14.41 22.03
N LEU A 98 -7.32 -15.37 22.85
CA LEU A 98 -6.10 -16.13 22.56
C LEU A 98 -6.13 -16.75 21.16
N LYS A 99 -7.28 -17.28 20.74
CA LYS A 99 -7.48 -17.82 19.39
C LYS A 99 -7.19 -16.78 18.32
N THR A 100 -7.73 -15.57 18.45
CA THR A 100 -7.50 -14.46 17.50
C THR A 100 -6.02 -14.07 17.44
N VAL A 101 -5.36 -13.97 18.61
CA VAL A 101 -3.93 -13.66 18.71
C VAL A 101 -3.09 -14.69 17.99
N LEU A 102 -3.35 -15.99 18.20
CA LEU A 102 -2.61 -17.07 17.54
C LEU A 102 -2.83 -17.07 16.03
N MET A 103 -4.06 -16.84 15.56
CA MET A 103 -4.36 -16.74 14.13
C MET A 103 -3.65 -15.56 13.47
N LEU A 104 -3.59 -14.41 14.14
CA LEU A 104 -2.87 -13.23 13.65
C LEU A 104 -1.36 -13.49 13.62
N ALA A 105 -0.81 -14.09 14.68
CA ALA A 105 0.61 -14.45 14.76
C ALA A 105 1.03 -15.38 13.63
N ASP A 106 0.24 -16.44 13.36
CA ASP A 106 0.48 -17.37 12.26
C ASP A 106 0.55 -16.65 10.91
N GLN A 107 -0.44 -15.80 10.62
CA GLN A 107 -0.48 -15.01 9.38
C GLN A 107 0.69 -14.03 9.27
N MET A 108 1.08 -13.39 10.36
CA MET A 108 2.20 -12.43 10.38
C MET A 108 3.53 -13.14 10.13
N VAL A 109 3.77 -14.28 10.79
CA VAL A 109 4.98 -15.09 10.61
C VAL A 109 5.09 -15.58 9.17
N TRP A 110 3.99 -16.11 8.61
CA TRP A 110 3.97 -16.57 7.22
C TRP A 110 4.29 -15.43 6.24
N ARG A 111 3.70 -14.25 6.43
CA ARG A 111 3.99 -13.07 5.60
C ARG A 111 5.45 -12.63 5.73
N PHE A 112 5.98 -12.64 6.95
CA PHE A 112 7.39 -12.32 7.19
C PHE A 112 8.33 -13.30 6.47
N VAL A 113 8.05 -14.58 6.52
CA VAL A 113 8.83 -15.62 5.81
C VAL A 113 8.76 -15.42 4.28
N LEU A 114 7.59 -15.12 3.73
CA LEU A 114 7.44 -14.81 2.30
C LEU A 114 8.25 -13.58 1.91
N PHE A 115 8.17 -12.53 2.71
CA PHE A 115 8.89 -11.29 2.51
C PHE A 115 10.42 -11.50 2.54
N SER A 116 10.91 -12.24 3.52
CA SER A 116 12.35 -12.51 3.67
C SER A 116 12.92 -13.42 2.57
N LYS A 117 12.09 -14.25 1.92
CA LYS A 117 12.48 -15.10 0.79
C LYS A 117 12.49 -14.40 -0.56
N SER A 118 11.86 -13.24 -0.68
CA SER A 118 11.82 -12.49 -1.94
C SER A 118 13.19 -11.88 -2.23
N ALA A 119 13.89 -12.41 -3.23
CA ALA A 119 15.20 -11.91 -3.65
C ALA A 119 15.15 -10.42 -4.08
N SER A 120 14.03 -9.99 -4.70
CA SER A 120 13.82 -8.61 -5.11
C SER A 120 13.70 -7.64 -3.94
N VAL A 121 13.13 -8.09 -2.82
CA VAL A 121 13.05 -7.29 -1.59
C VAL A 121 14.41 -7.18 -0.93
N LYS A 122 15.20 -8.24 -0.90
CA LYS A 122 16.57 -8.19 -0.37
C LYS A 122 17.42 -7.17 -1.12
N SER A 123 17.39 -7.18 -2.44
CA SER A 123 18.14 -6.22 -3.26
C SER A 123 17.74 -4.75 -3.01
N LEU A 124 16.46 -4.49 -2.72
CA LEU A 124 15.98 -3.16 -2.36
C LEU A 124 16.51 -2.68 -0.99
N PHE A 125 16.66 -3.59 -0.04
CA PHE A 125 17.25 -3.27 1.27
C PHE A 125 18.76 -3.12 1.21
N ASP A 126 19.45 -3.92 0.40
CA ASP A 126 20.90 -3.84 0.21
C ASP A 126 21.32 -2.51 -0.45
N CYS A 127 20.55 -1.99 -1.44
CA CYS A 127 20.77 -0.67 -2.02
C CYS A 127 20.64 0.47 -0.99
N THR A 128 19.75 0.33 0.01
CA THR A 128 19.59 1.39 1.03
C THR A 128 20.65 1.35 2.12
N ALA A 129 21.39 0.25 2.27
CA ALA A 129 22.49 0.13 3.21
C ALA A 129 23.79 0.77 2.69
N ALA A 130 23.96 0.85 1.36
CA ALA A 130 25.15 1.43 0.72
C ALA A 130 25.19 2.97 0.77
N ASP A 131 24.06 3.65 1.03
CA ASP A 131 23.94 5.10 1.06
C ASP A 131 23.97 5.71 2.46
N ARG A 132 24.53 5.02 3.47
CA ARG A 132 24.79 5.65 4.76
C ARG A 132 26.19 6.29 4.74
N PRO A 133 26.29 7.63 4.81
CA PRO A 133 27.59 8.28 5.02
C PRO A 133 28.10 7.88 6.41
N THR A 134 29.36 7.45 6.44
CA THR A 134 30.14 7.21 7.66
C THR A 134 30.34 8.51 8.44
#